data_e85f1482ba2cac3f975c1d23a363ff1b
#
_entry.id   e85f1482ba2cac3f975c1d23a363ff1b
#
_cell.length_a   1.000
_cell.length_b   1.000
_cell.length_c   1.000
_cell.angle_alpha   90.00
_cell.angle_beta   90.00
_cell.angle_gamma   90.00
#
_symmetry.space_group_name_H-M   'P 1'
#
loop_
_entity.id
_entity.type
_entity.pdbx_description
1 polymer ?
#
loop_
_entity_poly.entity_id
_entity_poly.type
_entity_poly.pdbx_seq_one_letter_code
_entity_poly.pdbx_strand_id
1 'polypeptide(L)'
;MDVPRSEGSWNAEPPRVPHADLLSRYRALQVISLAFIAAGIILPIAALVASPDILTEGQIPGSIERLLGPLLLLVVGGLLLIVGLVMNAVRAVIVRAALPPERYRGPAIFVMLLLAVILGTIVGLGAGDTALALFDGGELSVGGSLLLLTSIQIGLLVVTGGLVVAPQALAGVRLVGRTGLGRSLLIGFGAAIPAWIGATLLGVLAAVVLEALGLSEVSGPLDSFVERGDPTVILVAFLLVAPVAEEIFFRGVVYNAWERERGVWVAVVGSAGLFAVIHSSIFALVPIFALGVALALLYRSTRSLAATIAMHAGFNAISVTIALLARQGILSLPT
;
A
#
# COMPACT_ATOMS: atom_id res chain seq x y z
N MET A 1 -21.55 22.39 61.25
CA MET A 1 -20.55 23.16 60.46
C MET A 1 -20.07 22.23 59.36
N ASP A 2 -20.76 22.32 58.21
CA ASP A 2 -20.38 21.54 57.04
C ASP A 2 -19.32 22.32 56.29
N VAL A 3 -18.12 21.74 56.18
CA VAL A 3 -17.04 22.25 55.35
C VAL A 3 -17.36 21.85 53.91
N PRO A 4 -17.51 22.78 52.93
CA PRO A 4 -17.71 22.42 51.58
C PRO A 4 -16.42 21.77 51.04
N ARG A 5 -16.47 20.49 50.62
CA ARG A 5 -15.40 19.86 49.84
C ARG A 5 -15.31 20.57 48.52
N SER A 6 -14.24 21.32 48.33
CA SER A 6 -13.86 21.83 47.00
C SER A 6 -13.55 20.59 46.12
N GLU A 7 -14.46 20.23 45.23
CA GLU A 7 -14.16 19.31 44.14
C GLU A 7 -13.09 19.97 43.26
N GLY A 8 -11.87 19.54 43.51
CA GLY A 8 -10.71 20.00 42.80
C GLY A 8 -10.80 19.64 41.33
N SER A 9 -10.72 20.65 40.51
CA SER A 9 -10.69 20.67 39.04
C SER A 9 -9.47 19.96 38.41
N TRP A 10 -9.14 18.78 38.91
CA TRP A 10 -7.98 18.00 38.43
C TRP A 10 -8.26 17.22 37.13
N ASN A 11 -9.51 17.27 36.61
CA ASN A 11 -9.93 16.61 35.37
C ASN A 11 -10.20 17.58 34.20
N ALA A 12 -9.78 18.83 34.28
CA ALA A 12 -9.87 19.71 33.14
C ALA A 12 -8.84 19.25 32.09
N GLU A 13 -9.29 18.62 30.99
CA GLU A 13 -8.44 18.43 29.81
C GLU A 13 -7.74 19.76 29.49
N PRO A 14 -6.40 19.78 29.27
CA PRO A 14 -5.73 21.01 28.93
C PRO A 14 -6.40 21.60 27.68
N PRO A 15 -6.53 22.94 27.60
CA PRO A 15 -7.21 23.61 26.50
C PRO A 15 -6.58 23.17 25.17
N ARG A 16 -7.36 22.50 24.31
CA ARG A 16 -6.89 22.06 23.00
C ARG A 16 -6.57 23.30 22.16
N VAL A 17 -5.36 23.38 21.66
CA VAL A 17 -4.96 24.46 20.73
C VAL A 17 -5.88 24.40 19.51
N PRO A 18 -6.54 25.50 19.11
CA PRO A 18 -7.41 25.51 17.95
C PRO A 18 -6.69 25.06 16.69
N HIS A 19 -7.37 24.30 15.84
CA HIS A 19 -6.79 23.79 14.59
C HIS A 19 -6.24 24.91 13.69
N ALA A 20 -6.91 26.06 13.63
CA ALA A 20 -6.47 27.23 12.87
C ALA A 20 -5.11 27.78 13.36
N ASP A 21 -4.87 27.78 14.67
CA ASP A 21 -3.58 28.22 15.24
C ASP A 21 -2.45 27.27 14.90
N LEU A 22 -2.71 25.95 14.89
CA LEU A 22 -1.72 24.96 14.46
C LEU A 22 -1.43 25.09 12.96
N LEU A 23 -2.44 25.34 12.13
CA LEU A 23 -2.22 25.59 10.70
C LEU A 23 -1.28 26.77 10.46
N SER A 24 -1.47 27.88 11.18
CA SER A 24 -0.64 29.07 11.06
C SER A 24 0.80 28.82 11.56
N ARG A 25 0.94 28.19 12.73
CA ARG A 25 2.26 27.87 13.34
C ARG A 25 3.12 26.96 12.44
N TYR A 26 2.49 25.98 11.78
CA TYR A 26 3.20 24.99 10.94
C TYR A 26 3.14 25.32 9.44
N ARG A 27 2.79 26.57 9.07
CA ARG A 27 2.72 27.00 7.66
C ARG A 27 4.11 26.97 6.98
N ALA A 28 5.15 27.44 7.65
CA ALA A 28 6.52 27.40 7.13
C ALA A 28 6.96 25.97 6.84
N LEU A 29 6.69 25.04 7.77
CA LEU A 29 7.00 23.61 7.58
C LEU A 29 6.27 23.02 6.36
N GLN A 30 5.04 23.44 6.10
CA GLN A 30 4.30 23.04 4.91
C GLN A 30 5.00 23.52 3.62
N VAL A 31 5.37 24.78 3.56
CA VAL A 31 6.02 25.36 2.39
C VAL A 31 7.36 24.67 2.12
N ILE A 32 8.17 24.46 3.17
CA ILE A 32 9.47 23.78 3.06
C ILE A 32 9.26 22.33 2.60
N SER A 33 8.31 21.61 3.19
CA SER A 33 8.06 20.21 2.80
C SER A 33 7.61 20.10 1.34
N LEU A 34 6.75 20.99 0.85
CA LEU A 34 6.32 21.02 -0.54
C LEU A 34 7.46 21.40 -1.48
N ALA A 35 8.33 22.34 -1.10
CA ALA A 35 9.53 22.70 -1.86
C ALA A 35 10.48 21.49 -1.99
N PHE A 36 10.69 20.74 -0.92
CA PHE A 36 11.51 19.53 -0.94
C PHE A 36 10.89 18.43 -1.81
N ILE A 37 9.58 18.21 -1.74
CA ILE A 37 8.88 17.26 -2.61
C ILE A 37 9.04 17.68 -4.07
N ALA A 38 8.83 18.96 -4.39
CA ALA A 38 9.00 19.46 -5.75
C ALA A 38 10.43 19.28 -6.27
N ALA A 39 11.44 19.67 -5.49
CA ALA A 39 12.84 19.46 -5.84
C ALA A 39 13.17 17.98 -5.98
N GLY A 40 12.61 17.14 -5.09
CA GLY A 40 12.76 15.69 -5.10
C GLY A 40 12.16 15.00 -6.32
N ILE A 41 11.21 15.62 -7.00
CA ILE A 41 10.65 15.15 -8.29
C ILE A 41 11.43 15.72 -9.46
N ILE A 42 11.76 17.02 -9.43
CA ILE A 42 12.38 17.73 -10.55
C ILE A 42 13.81 17.23 -10.79
N LEU A 43 14.63 17.04 -9.74
CA LEU A 43 16.02 16.64 -9.88
C LEU A 43 16.20 15.27 -10.55
N PRO A 44 15.47 14.20 -10.18
CA PRO A 44 15.52 12.93 -10.89
C PRO A 44 15.07 13.03 -12.37
N ILE A 45 14.03 13.81 -12.64
CA ILE A 45 13.60 14.06 -14.03
C ILE A 45 14.71 14.77 -14.81
N ALA A 46 15.33 15.80 -14.22
CA ALA A 46 16.45 16.51 -14.84
C ALA A 46 17.65 15.58 -15.11
N ALA A 47 17.93 14.64 -14.19
CA ALA A 47 18.96 13.63 -14.35
C ALA A 47 18.69 12.72 -15.57
N LEU A 48 17.44 12.26 -15.72
CA LEU A 48 17.03 11.42 -16.85
C LEU A 48 17.08 12.20 -18.18
N VAL A 49 16.61 13.44 -18.20
CA VAL A 49 16.67 14.30 -19.41
C VAL A 49 18.11 14.62 -19.80
N ALA A 50 19.00 14.78 -18.81
CA ALA A 50 20.43 15.02 -19.07
C ALA A 50 21.19 13.76 -19.54
N SER A 51 20.56 12.59 -19.50
CA SER A 51 21.16 11.31 -19.88
C SER A 51 20.25 10.55 -20.86
N PRO A 52 20.02 11.08 -22.07
CA PRO A 52 19.08 10.49 -23.04
C PRO A 52 19.47 9.06 -23.44
N ASP A 53 20.76 8.73 -23.47
CA ASP A 53 21.25 7.40 -23.83
C ASP A 53 20.74 6.30 -22.89
N ILE A 54 20.53 6.62 -21.60
CA ILE A 54 19.94 5.70 -20.63
C ILE A 54 18.47 5.44 -20.96
N LEU A 55 17.73 6.46 -21.43
CA LEU A 55 16.31 6.34 -21.75
C LEU A 55 16.05 5.66 -23.09
N THR A 56 16.91 5.88 -24.10
CA THR A 56 16.67 5.41 -25.47
C THR A 56 17.34 4.09 -25.78
N GLU A 57 18.51 3.84 -25.23
CA GLU A 57 19.33 2.67 -25.57
C GLU A 57 19.54 1.69 -24.41
N GLY A 58 19.11 2.07 -23.18
CA GLY A 58 19.36 1.30 -21.95
C GLY A 58 20.86 1.15 -21.65
N GLN A 59 21.72 1.93 -22.33
CA GLN A 59 23.17 1.83 -22.17
C GLN A 59 23.64 2.78 -21.08
N ILE A 60 24.44 2.22 -20.17
CA ILE A 60 25.15 3.02 -19.16
C ILE A 60 26.35 3.68 -19.86
N PRO A 61 26.50 5.02 -19.77
CA PRO A 61 27.65 5.71 -20.36
C PRO A 61 28.96 5.10 -19.92
N GLY A 62 29.87 4.80 -20.86
CA GLY A 62 31.13 4.10 -20.60
C GLY A 62 32.17 4.86 -19.76
N SER A 63 31.89 6.10 -19.34
CA SER A 63 32.75 6.87 -18.44
C SER A 63 32.05 7.25 -17.14
N ILE A 64 32.66 6.96 -16.01
CA ILE A 64 32.16 7.30 -14.65
C ILE A 64 31.86 8.80 -14.51
N GLU A 65 32.65 9.66 -15.16
CA GLU A 65 32.51 11.11 -15.09
C GLU A 65 31.15 11.58 -15.63
N ARG A 66 30.61 10.93 -16.69
CA ARG A 66 29.29 11.25 -17.26
C ARG A 66 28.13 10.76 -16.39
N LEU A 67 28.36 9.77 -15.53
CA LEU A 67 27.37 9.23 -14.60
C LEU A 67 27.27 10.02 -13.29
N LEU A 68 28.36 10.67 -12.86
CA LEU A 68 28.41 11.33 -11.55
C LEU A 68 27.34 12.43 -11.40
N GLY A 69 27.15 13.26 -12.41
CA GLY A 69 26.15 14.33 -12.37
C GLY A 69 24.72 13.80 -12.24
N PRO A 70 24.25 12.96 -13.18
CA PRO A 70 22.92 12.35 -13.10
C PRO A 70 22.71 11.53 -11.81
N LEU A 71 23.70 10.75 -11.39
CA LEU A 71 23.62 9.98 -10.16
C LEU A 71 23.47 10.87 -8.92
N LEU A 72 24.23 11.97 -8.86
CA LEU A 72 24.12 12.96 -7.78
C LEU A 72 22.72 13.58 -7.75
N LEU A 73 22.16 13.95 -8.91
CA LEU A 73 20.79 14.51 -9.00
C LEU A 73 19.73 13.49 -8.56
N LEU A 74 19.89 12.21 -8.92
CA LEU A 74 19.00 11.13 -8.49
C LEU A 74 19.06 10.93 -6.96
N VAL A 75 20.26 10.87 -6.39
CA VAL A 75 20.45 10.66 -4.95
C VAL A 75 19.95 11.85 -4.15
N VAL A 76 20.36 13.07 -4.51
CA VAL A 76 19.93 14.29 -3.81
C VAL A 76 18.42 14.49 -3.96
N GLY A 77 17.88 14.28 -5.16
CA GLY A 77 16.44 14.36 -5.39
C GLY A 77 15.67 13.32 -4.59
N GLY A 78 16.12 12.08 -4.57
CA GLY A 78 15.51 11.02 -3.76
C GLY A 78 15.50 11.34 -2.25
N LEU A 79 16.63 11.84 -1.73
CA LEU A 79 16.71 12.27 -0.33
C LEU A 79 15.77 13.44 -0.02
N LEU A 80 15.72 14.45 -0.89
CA LEU A 80 14.80 15.59 -0.71
C LEU A 80 13.34 15.13 -0.76
N LEU A 81 12.98 14.22 -1.67
CA LEU A 81 11.64 13.65 -1.74
C LEU A 81 11.27 12.96 -0.42
N ILE A 82 12.11 12.08 0.07
CA ILE A 82 11.86 11.36 1.33
C ILE A 82 11.70 12.35 2.50
N VAL A 83 12.63 13.28 2.66
CA VAL A 83 12.58 14.28 3.74
C VAL A 83 11.32 15.14 3.62
N GLY A 84 10.98 15.60 2.43
CA GLY A 84 9.78 16.39 2.17
C GLY A 84 8.49 15.65 2.51
N LEU A 85 8.38 14.37 2.12
CA LEU A 85 7.22 13.51 2.42
C LEU A 85 7.10 13.26 3.93
N VAL A 86 8.20 12.94 4.61
CA VAL A 86 8.22 12.73 6.07
C VAL A 86 7.81 14.01 6.80
N MET A 87 8.40 15.16 6.45
CA MET A 87 8.03 16.45 7.03
C MET A 87 6.53 16.76 6.83
N ASN A 88 6.00 16.50 5.63
CA ASN A 88 4.58 16.69 5.33
C ASN A 88 3.69 15.77 6.17
N ALA A 89 4.05 14.49 6.28
CA ALA A 89 3.33 13.51 7.08
C ALA A 89 3.31 13.87 8.57
N VAL A 90 4.46 14.18 9.15
CA VAL A 90 4.60 14.56 10.57
C VAL A 90 3.80 15.82 10.86
N ARG A 91 3.93 16.85 10.00
CA ARG A 91 3.12 18.07 10.12
C ARG A 91 1.62 17.77 10.08
N ALA A 92 1.18 16.92 9.17
CA ALA A 92 -0.23 16.57 9.06
C ALA A 92 -0.75 15.90 10.35
N VAL A 93 0.01 15.00 10.94
CA VAL A 93 -0.34 14.35 12.23
C VAL A 93 -0.44 15.39 13.34
N ILE A 94 0.54 16.29 13.47
CA ILE A 94 0.55 17.34 14.51
C ILE A 94 -0.66 18.27 14.37
N VAL A 95 -0.88 18.80 13.16
CA VAL A 95 -1.96 19.77 12.91
C VAL A 95 -3.34 19.13 13.04
N ARG A 96 -3.50 17.90 12.55
CA ARG A 96 -4.77 17.18 12.60
C ARG A 96 -5.06 16.55 13.96
N ALA A 97 -4.09 16.48 14.87
CA ALA A 97 -4.33 16.02 16.24
C ALA A 97 -5.39 16.88 16.98
N ALA A 98 -5.53 18.15 16.60
CA ALA A 98 -6.58 19.05 17.13
C ALA A 98 -7.97 18.77 16.58
N LEU A 99 -8.13 17.94 15.55
CA LEU A 99 -9.43 17.56 15.01
C LEU A 99 -10.18 16.64 15.99
N PRO A 100 -11.53 16.61 15.93
CA PRO A 100 -12.31 15.66 16.71
C PRO A 100 -11.94 14.21 16.42
N PRO A 101 -12.07 13.27 17.40
CA PRO A 101 -11.68 11.85 17.21
C PRO A 101 -12.49 11.12 16.15
N GLU A 102 -13.65 11.65 15.76
CA GLU A 102 -14.47 11.12 14.67
C GLU A 102 -13.88 11.41 13.29
N ARG A 103 -12.96 12.39 13.19
CA ARG A 103 -12.25 12.73 11.97
C ARG A 103 -10.99 11.90 11.80
N TYR A 104 -10.54 11.77 10.56
CA TYR A 104 -9.22 11.22 10.27
C TYR A 104 -8.12 12.23 10.63
N ARG A 105 -7.16 11.81 11.46
CA ARG A 105 -6.09 12.66 11.98
C ARG A 105 -4.71 12.36 11.38
N GLY A 106 -4.62 11.36 10.50
CA GLY A 106 -3.37 10.95 9.86
C GLY A 106 -3.00 11.80 8.64
N PRO A 107 -1.86 11.49 8.01
CA PRO A 107 -1.42 12.13 6.77
C PRO A 107 -2.35 11.85 5.59
N ALA A 108 -2.12 12.54 4.47
CA ALA A 108 -2.81 12.21 3.23
C ALA A 108 -2.48 10.78 2.79
N ILE A 109 -3.49 10.03 2.34
CA ILE A 109 -3.35 8.62 1.95
C ILE A 109 -2.26 8.42 0.90
N PHE A 110 -2.20 9.28 -0.12
CA PHE A 110 -1.17 9.19 -1.16
C PHE A 110 0.25 9.43 -0.63
N VAL A 111 0.43 10.30 0.37
CA VAL A 111 1.74 10.50 1.04
C VAL A 111 2.14 9.23 1.77
N MET A 112 1.22 8.59 2.48
CA MET A 112 1.48 7.33 3.17
C MET A 112 1.84 6.21 2.20
N LEU A 113 1.08 6.08 1.10
CA LEU A 113 1.34 5.06 0.08
C LEU A 113 2.73 5.26 -0.54
N LEU A 114 3.07 6.49 -0.92
CA LEU A 114 4.38 6.78 -1.51
C LEU A 114 5.53 6.51 -0.53
N LEU A 115 5.38 6.89 0.74
CA LEU A 115 6.36 6.55 1.78
C LEU A 115 6.48 5.03 1.98
N ALA A 116 5.37 4.29 1.93
CA ALA A 116 5.40 2.84 2.05
C ALA A 116 6.11 2.18 0.87
N VAL A 117 5.86 2.64 -0.35
CA VAL A 117 6.56 2.16 -1.57
C VAL A 117 8.04 2.47 -1.50
N ILE A 118 8.43 3.70 -1.16
CA ILE A 118 9.84 4.09 -1.03
C ILE A 118 10.54 3.24 0.04
N LEU A 119 9.94 3.12 1.23
CA LEU A 119 10.49 2.31 2.31
C LEU A 119 10.60 0.84 1.92
N GLY A 120 9.53 0.29 1.32
CA GLY A 120 9.54 -1.08 0.81
C GLY A 120 10.64 -1.31 -0.21
N THR A 121 10.81 -0.39 -1.17
CA THR A 121 11.90 -0.47 -2.16
C THR A 121 13.27 -0.45 -1.48
N ILE A 122 13.49 0.43 -0.51
CA ILE A 122 14.76 0.47 0.25
C ILE A 122 15.01 -0.85 0.98
N VAL A 123 13.97 -1.40 1.63
CA VAL A 123 14.05 -2.69 2.33
C VAL A 123 14.33 -3.83 1.35
N GLY A 124 13.62 -3.87 0.22
CA GLY A 124 13.81 -4.90 -0.81
C GLY A 124 15.21 -4.86 -1.44
N LEU A 125 15.71 -3.67 -1.77
CA LEU A 125 17.06 -3.50 -2.35
C LEU A 125 18.18 -3.64 -1.31
N GLY A 126 17.92 -3.29 -0.05
CA GLY A 126 18.90 -3.36 1.04
C GLY A 126 19.14 -4.77 1.59
N ALA A 127 18.38 -5.75 1.15
CA ALA A 127 18.51 -7.13 1.59
C ALA A 127 19.60 -7.86 0.81
N GLY A 128 20.80 -7.84 1.34
CA GLY A 128 21.96 -8.69 1.02
C GLY A 128 22.16 -9.06 -0.45
N ASP A 129 21.69 -10.22 -0.82
CA ASP A 129 21.83 -10.81 -2.15
C ASP A 129 20.83 -10.26 -3.20
N THR A 130 19.77 -9.58 -2.79
CA THR A 130 18.73 -9.06 -3.70
C THR A 130 19.29 -8.01 -4.65
N ALA A 131 20.06 -7.06 -4.15
CA ALA A 131 20.69 -6.03 -4.98
C ALA A 131 21.71 -6.66 -5.95
N LEU A 132 22.55 -7.57 -5.45
CA LEU A 132 23.53 -8.27 -6.28
C LEU A 132 22.86 -9.13 -7.35
N ALA A 133 21.82 -9.89 -7.00
CA ALA A 133 21.09 -10.72 -7.97
C ALA A 133 20.40 -9.87 -9.07
N LEU A 134 19.88 -8.71 -8.74
CA LEU A 134 19.27 -7.79 -9.73
C LEU A 134 20.31 -7.17 -10.68
N PHE A 135 21.55 -6.90 -10.20
CA PHE A 135 22.58 -6.28 -11.01
C PHE A 135 23.46 -7.29 -11.76
N ASP A 136 23.72 -8.46 -11.17
CA ASP A 136 24.62 -9.47 -11.75
C ASP A 136 23.88 -10.63 -12.43
N GLY A 137 22.52 -10.63 -12.43
CA GLY A 137 21.71 -11.70 -13.01
C GLY A 137 21.78 -13.01 -12.23
N GLY A 138 22.21 -12.97 -10.97
CA GLY A 138 22.27 -14.13 -10.07
C GLY A 138 20.88 -14.60 -9.62
N GLU A 139 20.80 -15.84 -9.14
CA GLU A 139 19.58 -16.37 -8.57
C GLU A 139 19.37 -15.83 -7.15
N LEU A 140 18.13 -15.38 -6.87
CA LEU A 140 17.74 -14.96 -5.52
C LEU A 140 17.64 -16.17 -4.60
N SER A 141 18.18 -16.05 -3.39
CA SER A 141 17.88 -17.00 -2.31
C SER A 141 16.40 -17.02 -1.96
N VAL A 142 15.92 -18.09 -1.32
CA VAL A 142 14.54 -18.18 -0.82
C VAL A 142 14.20 -16.99 0.09
N GLY A 143 15.13 -16.59 0.97
CA GLY A 143 14.99 -15.45 1.84
C GLY A 143 14.95 -14.12 1.08
N GLY A 144 15.82 -13.92 0.10
CA GLY A 144 15.86 -12.75 -0.76
C GLY A 144 14.57 -12.59 -1.57
N SER A 145 14.07 -13.68 -2.15
CA SER A 145 12.80 -13.73 -2.88
C SER A 145 11.61 -13.37 -1.99
N LEU A 146 11.54 -13.94 -0.79
CA LEU A 146 10.48 -13.62 0.17
C LEU A 146 10.52 -12.14 0.56
N LEU A 147 11.71 -11.62 0.86
CA LEU A 147 11.85 -10.22 1.27
C LEU A 147 11.49 -9.26 0.13
N LEU A 148 11.89 -9.55 -1.10
CA LEU A 148 11.53 -8.74 -2.26
C LEU A 148 10.00 -8.71 -2.48
N LEU A 149 9.35 -9.88 -2.45
CA LEU A 149 7.90 -10.01 -2.62
C LEU A 149 7.11 -9.34 -1.48
N THR A 150 7.66 -9.27 -0.27
CA THR A 150 6.97 -8.72 0.90
C THR A 150 7.43 -7.32 1.30
N SER A 151 8.40 -6.75 0.59
CA SER A 151 9.03 -5.46 0.94
C SER A 151 8.02 -4.30 0.99
N ILE A 152 7.13 -4.22 0.01
CA ILE A 152 6.08 -3.18 -0.03
C ILE A 152 5.10 -3.35 1.14
N GLN A 153 4.72 -4.58 1.48
CA GLN A 153 3.85 -4.90 2.61
C GLN A 153 4.48 -4.49 3.94
N ILE A 154 5.79 -4.70 4.09
CA ILE A 154 6.56 -4.21 5.24
C ILE A 154 6.48 -2.67 5.29
N GLY A 155 6.70 -2.00 4.16
CA GLY A 155 6.54 -0.55 4.04
C GLY A 155 5.15 -0.06 4.46
N LEU A 156 4.08 -0.72 3.99
CA LEU A 156 2.69 -0.41 4.38
C LEU A 156 2.48 -0.56 5.89
N LEU A 157 2.95 -1.64 6.50
CA LEU A 157 2.80 -1.88 7.94
C LEU A 157 3.58 -0.87 8.78
N VAL A 158 4.83 -0.55 8.41
CA VAL A 158 5.67 0.41 9.13
C VAL A 158 5.08 1.81 9.06
N VAL A 159 4.69 2.27 7.87
CA VAL A 159 4.09 3.59 7.70
C VAL A 159 2.73 3.69 8.41
N THR A 160 1.90 2.65 8.33
CA THR A 160 0.62 2.60 9.06
C THR A 160 0.85 2.60 10.57
N GLY A 161 1.76 1.79 11.06
CA GLY A 161 2.12 1.73 12.48
C GLY A 161 2.61 3.07 13.01
N GLY A 162 3.55 3.70 12.32
CA GLY A 162 4.17 4.96 12.75
C GLY A 162 3.29 6.19 12.60
N LEU A 163 2.48 6.29 11.55
CA LEU A 163 1.74 7.50 11.22
C LEU A 163 0.24 7.45 11.55
N VAL A 164 -0.31 6.28 11.83
CA VAL A 164 -1.74 6.13 12.15
C VAL A 164 -1.96 5.47 13.50
N VAL A 165 -1.32 4.33 13.76
CA VAL A 165 -1.54 3.57 15.00
C VAL A 165 -0.88 4.26 16.19
N ALA A 166 0.42 4.56 16.13
CA ALA A 166 1.15 5.20 17.22
C ALA A 166 0.59 6.58 17.62
N PRO A 167 0.24 7.50 16.66
CA PRO A 167 -0.40 8.76 16.99
C PRO A 167 -1.90 8.66 17.28
N GLN A 168 -2.50 7.45 17.26
CA GLN A 168 -3.94 7.24 17.40
C GLN A 168 -4.77 8.09 16.42
N ALA A 169 -4.28 8.21 15.18
CA ALA A 169 -4.85 9.07 14.16
C ALA A 169 -6.22 8.60 13.64
N LEU A 170 -6.62 7.38 13.98
CA LEU A 170 -7.87 6.77 13.55
C LEU A 170 -8.44 5.86 14.65
N ALA A 171 -9.54 6.31 15.26
CA ALA A 171 -10.22 5.53 16.30
C ALA A 171 -11.19 4.49 15.71
N GLY A 172 -11.47 3.43 16.46
CA GLY A 172 -12.57 2.50 16.17
C GLY A 172 -12.28 1.44 15.10
N VAL A 173 -11.06 1.34 14.58
CA VAL A 173 -10.63 0.22 13.73
C VAL A 173 -10.41 -1.02 14.61
N ARG A 174 -11.02 -2.15 14.23
CA ARG A 174 -10.95 -3.39 15.01
C ARG A 174 -10.43 -4.53 14.14
N LEU A 175 -9.52 -5.31 14.71
CA LEU A 175 -9.08 -6.56 14.09
C LEU A 175 -10.25 -7.54 13.99
N VAL A 176 -11.00 -7.67 15.08
CA VAL A 176 -12.17 -8.55 15.16
C VAL A 176 -13.42 -7.70 15.33
N GLY A 177 -14.40 -7.92 14.48
CA GLY A 177 -15.70 -7.27 14.55
C GLY A 177 -16.56 -7.78 15.73
N ARG A 178 -17.82 -7.33 15.79
CA ARG A 178 -18.77 -7.72 16.84
C ARG A 178 -19.09 -9.22 16.86
N THR A 179 -18.83 -9.90 15.77
CA THR A 179 -19.19 -11.34 15.58
C THR A 179 -18.20 -12.31 16.20
N GLY A 180 -17.05 -11.84 16.71
CA GLY A 180 -15.97 -12.69 17.19
C GLY A 180 -15.08 -13.25 16.07
N LEU A 181 -13.89 -13.77 16.44
CA LEU A 181 -12.86 -14.17 15.48
C LEU A 181 -13.31 -15.33 14.57
N GLY A 182 -13.79 -16.43 15.17
CA GLY A 182 -14.18 -17.64 14.42
C GLY A 182 -15.26 -17.35 13.36
N ARG A 183 -16.29 -16.59 13.73
CA ARG A 183 -17.36 -16.21 12.78
C ARG A 183 -16.84 -15.24 11.72
N SER A 184 -15.93 -14.32 12.07
CA SER A 184 -15.30 -13.42 11.10
C SER A 184 -14.52 -14.20 10.05
N LEU A 185 -13.72 -15.20 10.47
CA LEU A 185 -12.96 -16.05 9.56
C LEU A 185 -13.88 -16.89 8.67
N LEU A 186 -14.93 -17.51 9.21
CA LEU A 186 -15.90 -18.28 8.43
C LEU A 186 -16.61 -17.41 7.38
N ILE A 187 -17.04 -16.22 7.74
CA ILE A 187 -17.67 -15.28 6.80
C ILE A 187 -16.67 -14.89 5.71
N GLY A 188 -15.41 -14.60 6.09
CA GLY A 188 -14.36 -14.21 5.14
C GLY A 188 -14.08 -15.32 4.13
N PHE A 189 -13.73 -16.51 4.58
CA PHE A 189 -13.44 -17.64 3.69
C PHE A 189 -14.67 -18.05 2.85
N GLY A 190 -15.89 -18.01 3.42
CA GLY A 190 -17.10 -18.25 2.66
C GLY A 190 -17.37 -17.22 1.56
N ALA A 191 -17.01 -15.95 1.81
CA ALA A 191 -17.14 -14.88 0.83
C ALA A 191 -16.05 -14.91 -0.26
N ALA A 192 -14.92 -15.58 -0.02
CA ALA A 192 -13.82 -15.68 -0.98
C ALA A 192 -14.27 -16.38 -2.28
N ILE A 193 -15.08 -17.44 -2.18
CA ILE A 193 -15.53 -18.23 -3.36
C ILE A 193 -16.36 -17.37 -4.32
N PRO A 194 -17.50 -16.77 -3.92
CA PRO A 194 -18.29 -15.95 -4.83
C PRO A 194 -17.53 -14.71 -5.33
N ALA A 195 -16.64 -14.13 -4.51
CA ALA A 195 -15.81 -13.02 -4.94
C ALA A 195 -14.79 -13.46 -6.01
N TRP A 196 -14.19 -14.64 -5.85
CA TRP A 196 -13.27 -15.19 -6.84
C TRP A 196 -13.98 -15.48 -8.17
N ILE A 197 -15.14 -16.12 -8.13
CA ILE A 197 -15.95 -16.38 -9.34
C ILE A 197 -16.31 -15.06 -10.04
N GLY A 198 -16.84 -14.08 -9.29
CA GLY A 198 -17.25 -12.81 -9.87
C GLY A 198 -16.08 -12.01 -10.46
N ALA A 199 -14.97 -11.95 -9.75
CA ALA A 199 -13.76 -11.27 -10.25
C ALA A 199 -13.18 -11.95 -11.49
N THR A 200 -13.13 -13.29 -11.51
CA THR A 200 -12.67 -14.06 -12.68
C THR A 200 -13.55 -13.83 -13.90
N LEU A 201 -14.88 -13.88 -13.75
CA LEU A 201 -15.82 -13.63 -14.86
C LEU A 201 -15.64 -12.21 -15.43
N LEU A 202 -15.51 -11.21 -14.55
CA LEU A 202 -15.26 -9.83 -14.97
C LEU A 202 -13.86 -9.66 -15.59
N GLY A 203 -12.87 -10.39 -15.10
CA GLY A 203 -11.51 -10.42 -15.64
C GLY A 203 -11.47 -10.98 -17.05
N VAL A 204 -12.13 -12.13 -17.29
CA VAL A 204 -12.23 -12.72 -18.63
C VAL A 204 -12.93 -11.77 -19.60
N LEU A 205 -14.04 -11.14 -19.17
CA LEU A 205 -14.74 -10.18 -20.01
C LEU A 205 -13.84 -8.97 -20.35
N ALA A 206 -13.10 -8.47 -19.37
CA ALA A 206 -12.17 -7.36 -19.56
C ALA A 206 -11.02 -7.75 -20.51
N ALA A 207 -10.45 -8.95 -20.37
CA ALA A 207 -9.40 -9.47 -21.23
C ALA A 207 -9.86 -9.54 -22.70
N VAL A 208 -11.02 -10.11 -22.95
CA VAL A 208 -11.62 -10.17 -24.31
C VAL A 208 -11.77 -8.77 -24.92
N VAL A 209 -12.20 -7.79 -24.13
CA VAL A 209 -12.32 -6.39 -24.62
C VAL A 209 -10.97 -5.78 -24.90
N LEU A 210 -9.97 -5.98 -24.01
CA LEU A 210 -8.62 -5.42 -24.19
C LEU A 210 -7.92 -6.04 -25.41
N GLU A 211 -8.05 -7.35 -25.60
CA GLU A 211 -7.52 -8.04 -26.79
C GLU A 211 -8.20 -7.56 -28.09
N ALA A 212 -9.51 -7.35 -28.07
CA ALA A 212 -10.23 -6.79 -29.22
C ALA A 212 -9.78 -5.35 -29.55
N LEU A 213 -9.24 -4.62 -28.57
CA LEU A 213 -8.62 -3.30 -28.74
C LEU A 213 -7.13 -3.38 -29.17
N GLY A 214 -6.60 -4.60 -29.41
CA GLY A 214 -5.22 -4.82 -29.82
C GLY A 214 -4.20 -4.77 -28.68
N LEU A 215 -4.66 -4.83 -27.42
CA LEU A 215 -3.78 -4.93 -26.27
C LEU A 215 -3.53 -6.41 -25.96
N SER A 216 -2.28 -6.79 -25.76
CA SER A 216 -1.87 -8.12 -25.33
C SER A 216 -1.39 -8.09 -23.89
N GLU A 217 -1.66 -9.16 -23.15
CA GLU A 217 -1.11 -9.31 -21.82
C GLU A 217 0.41 -9.48 -21.89
N VAL A 218 1.11 -8.64 -21.14
CA VAL A 218 2.57 -8.74 -20.98
C VAL A 218 2.85 -9.40 -19.66
N SER A 219 3.56 -10.53 -19.69
CA SER A 219 3.98 -11.23 -18.46
C SER A 219 4.73 -10.28 -17.54
N GLY A 220 4.23 -10.14 -16.32
CA GLY A 220 4.84 -9.30 -15.30
C GLY A 220 5.91 -10.04 -14.47
N PRO A 221 6.66 -9.33 -13.63
CA PRO A 221 7.61 -9.96 -12.71
C PRO A 221 6.94 -11.00 -11.79
N LEU A 222 5.68 -10.80 -11.41
CA LEU A 222 4.89 -11.72 -10.59
C LEU A 222 4.65 -13.07 -11.26
N ASP A 223 4.41 -13.07 -12.57
CA ASP A 223 4.17 -14.30 -13.32
C ASP A 223 5.43 -15.18 -13.31
N SER A 224 6.61 -14.58 -13.46
CA SER A 224 7.88 -15.29 -13.39
C SER A 224 8.14 -15.87 -11.98
N PHE A 225 7.68 -15.20 -10.91
CA PHE A 225 7.74 -15.73 -9.55
C PHE A 225 6.79 -16.91 -9.35
N VAL A 226 5.57 -16.84 -9.89
CA VAL A 226 4.62 -17.96 -9.82
C VAL A 226 5.12 -19.14 -10.64
N GLU A 227 5.73 -18.88 -11.79
CA GLU A 227 6.25 -19.93 -12.67
C GLU A 227 7.51 -20.62 -12.13
N ARG A 228 8.44 -19.89 -11.51
CA ARG A 228 9.78 -20.39 -11.16
C ARG A 228 10.12 -20.33 -9.68
N GLY A 229 9.34 -19.54 -8.92
CA GLY A 229 9.61 -19.30 -7.50
C GLY A 229 9.38 -20.53 -6.62
N ASP A 230 9.93 -20.49 -5.41
CA ASP A 230 9.68 -21.49 -4.38
C ASP A 230 8.22 -21.44 -3.94
N PRO A 231 7.46 -22.56 -3.99
CA PRO A 231 6.06 -22.58 -3.61
C PRO A 231 5.80 -22.11 -2.17
N THR A 232 6.74 -22.36 -1.25
CA THR A 232 6.60 -21.94 0.15
C THR A 232 6.65 -20.42 0.26
N VAL A 233 7.59 -19.79 -0.47
CA VAL A 233 7.70 -18.31 -0.55
C VAL A 233 6.43 -17.71 -1.11
N ILE A 234 5.91 -18.27 -2.21
CA ILE A 234 4.67 -17.83 -2.86
C ILE A 234 3.50 -17.92 -1.88
N LEU A 235 3.33 -19.06 -1.21
CA LEU A 235 2.24 -19.26 -0.24
C LEU A 235 2.34 -18.29 0.93
N VAL A 236 3.52 -18.12 1.55
CA VAL A 236 3.69 -17.20 2.68
C VAL A 236 3.45 -15.75 2.25
N ALA A 237 4.02 -15.32 1.11
CA ALA A 237 3.85 -13.95 0.63
C ALA A 237 2.39 -13.63 0.31
N PHE A 238 1.74 -14.46 -0.51
CA PHE A 238 0.41 -14.15 -1.06
C PHE A 238 -0.76 -14.54 -0.14
N LEU A 239 -0.62 -15.57 0.71
CA LEU A 239 -1.72 -16.02 1.57
C LEU A 239 -1.66 -15.38 2.96
N LEU A 240 -0.50 -14.95 3.42
CA LEU A 240 -0.34 -14.44 4.78
C LEU A 240 0.09 -12.97 4.79
N VAL A 241 1.26 -12.65 4.23
CA VAL A 241 1.86 -11.33 4.40
C VAL A 241 1.08 -10.25 3.65
N ALA A 242 0.80 -10.47 2.35
CA ALA A 242 0.10 -9.48 1.54
C ALA A 242 -1.34 -9.22 2.05
N PRO A 243 -2.20 -10.23 2.28
CA PRO A 243 -3.55 -9.98 2.77
C PRO A 243 -3.57 -9.25 4.12
N VAL A 244 -2.67 -9.57 5.04
CA VAL A 244 -2.63 -8.90 6.34
C VAL A 244 -2.23 -7.44 6.19
N ALA A 245 -1.14 -7.15 5.49
CA ALA A 245 -0.63 -5.78 5.34
C ALA A 245 -1.59 -4.90 4.53
N GLU A 246 -2.11 -5.43 3.45
CA GLU A 246 -3.00 -4.70 2.55
C GLU A 246 -4.36 -4.42 3.19
N GLU A 247 -4.97 -5.38 3.88
CA GLU A 247 -6.23 -5.14 4.55
C GLU A 247 -6.10 -4.15 5.72
N ILE A 248 -5.00 -4.20 6.48
CA ILE A 248 -4.72 -3.20 7.51
C ILE A 248 -4.62 -1.80 6.89
N PHE A 249 -3.93 -1.66 5.76
CA PHE A 249 -3.80 -0.37 5.09
C PHE A 249 -5.11 0.04 4.40
N PHE A 250 -5.65 -0.78 3.50
CA PHE A 250 -6.79 -0.39 2.66
C PHE A 250 -8.10 -0.31 3.43
N ARG A 251 -8.42 -1.31 4.29
CA ARG A 251 -9.68 -1.33 5.05
C ARG A 251 -9.52 -0.69 6.41
N GLY A 252 -8.37 -0.91 7.04
CA GLY A 252 -8.04 -0.28 8.32
C GLY A 252 -7.88 1.23 8.20
N VAL A 253 -7.18 1.74 7.20
CA VAL A 253 -6.86 3.17 7.08
C VAL A 253 -7.63 3.84 5.95
N VAL A 254 -7.39 3.47 4.68
CA VAL A 254 -7.93 4.19 3.51
C VAL A 254 -9.45 4.26 3.53
N TYR A 255 -10.11 3.11 3.67
CA TYR A 255 -11.57 3.03 3.74
C TYR A 255 -12.12 3.90 4.88
N ASN A 256 -11.62 3.73 6.10
CA ASN A 256 -12.10 4.47 7.26
C ASN A 256 -11.82 5.97 7.18
N ALA A 257 -10.68 6.39 6.63
CA ALA A 257 -10.35 7.78 6.40
C ALA A 257 -11.34 8.42 5.42
N TRP A 258 -11.56 7.78 4.27
CA TRP A 258 -12.45 8.33 3.24
C TRP A 258 -13.93 8.20 3.61
N GLU A 259 -14.35 7.15 4.35
CA GLU A 259 -15.72 7.08 4.88
C GLU A 259 -16.04 8.26 5.77
N ARG A 260 -15.12 8.68 6.64
CA ARG A 260 -15.29 9.81 7.56
C ARG A 260 -15.23 11.18 6.88
N GLU A 261 -14.41 11.30 5.85
CA GLU A 261 -14.20 12.58 5.16
C GLU A 261 -15.18 12.78 3.99
N ARG A 262 -15.56 11.72 3.28
CA ARG A 262 -16.25 11.79 1.98
C ARG A 262 -17.45 10.86 1.85
N GLY A 263 -17.72 10.04 2.87
CA GLY A 263 -18.86 9.12 2.90
C GLY A 263 -18.55 7.73 2.32
N VAL A 264 -19.53 6.85 2.51
CA VAL A 264 -19.39 5.39 2.30
C VAL A 264 -19.03 5.02 0.85
N TRP A 265 -19.70 5.61 -0.14
CA TRP A 265 -19.50 5.22 -1.53
C TRP A 265 -18.13 5.64 -2.06
N VAL A 266 -17.63 6.81 -1.64
CA VAL A 266 -16.26 7.24 -1.94
C VAL A 266 -15.25 6.32 -1.28
N ALA A 267 -15.52 5.86 -0.06
CA ALA A 267 -14.67 4.89 0.62
C ALA A 267 -14.65 3.54 -0.10
N VAL A 268 -15.81 3.01 -0.51
CA VAL A 268 -15.90 1.72 -1.23
C VAL A 268 -15.18 1.80 -2.57
N VAL A 269 -15.63 2.70 -3.44
CA VAL A 269 -15.13 2.79 -4.83
C VAL A 269 -13.69 3.30 -4.86
N GLY A 270 -13.38 4.31 -4.06
CA GLY A 270 -12.05 4.91 -4.02
C GLY A 270 -11.00 3.93 -3.48
N SER A 271 -11.26 3.26 -2.33
CA SER A 271 -10.30 2.30 -1.78
C SER A 271 -10.11 1.09 -2.69
N ALA A 272 -11.17 0.62 -3.37
CA ALA A 272 -11.08 -0.45 -4.37
C ALA A 272 -10.30 -0.01 -5.61
N GLY A 273 -10.54 1.22 -6.10
CA GLY A 273 -9.81 1.78 -7.24
C GLY A 273 -8.33 1.95 -6.95
N LEU A 274 -7.99 2.52 -5.78
CA LEU A 274 -6.59 2.66 -5.36
C LEU A 274 -5.93 1.28 -5.20
N PHE A 275 -6.63 0.31 -4.62
CA PHE A 275 -6.17 -1.07 -4.49
C PHE A 275 -5.87 -1.70 -5.84
N ALA A 276 -6.74 -1.52 -6.84
CA ALA A 276 -6.54 -2.06 -8.18
C ALA A 276 -5.37 -1.39 -8.93
N VAL A 277 -5.29 -0.06 -8.87
CA VAL A 277 -4.26 0.70 -9.60
C VAL A 277 -2.84 0.38 -9.13
N ILE A 278 -2.62 0.13 -7.85
CA ILE A 278 -1.27 -0.18 -7.34
C ILE A 278 -0.75 -1.55 -7.79
N HIS A 279 -1.60 -2.43 -8.32
CA HIS A 279 -1.18 -3.71 -8.89
C HIS A 279 -0.57 -3.58 -10.30
N SER A 280 -0.63 -2.37 -10.90
CA SER A 280 0.11 -1.98 -12.11
C SER A 280 -0.13 -2.85 -13.36
N SER A 281 -1.21 -3.65 -13.43
CA SER A 281 -1.60 -4.45 -14.57
C SER A 281 -2.96 -3.99 -15.10
N ILE A 282 -3.04 -3.65 -16.38
CA ILE A 282 -4.31 -3.24 -17.01
C ILE A 282 -5.28 -4.40 -17.13
N PHE A 283 -4.80 -5.63 -17.35
CA PHE A 283 -5.60 -6.85 -17.41
C PHE A 283 -6.13 -7.26 -16.03
N ALA A 284 -5.34 -7.04 -14.98
CA ALA A 284 -5.74 -7.30 -13.61
C ALA A 284 -6.60 -6.18 -12.99
N LEU A 285 -6.68 -5.00 -13.63
CA LEU A 285 -7.38 -3.83 -13.07
C LEU A 285 -8.83 -4.14 -12.70
N VAL A 286 -9.58 -4.73 -13.63
CA VAL A 286 -11.01 -5.01 -13.43
C VAL A 286 -11.25 -6.11 -12.38
N PRO A 287 -10.62 -7.29 -12.43
CA PRO A 287 -10.81 -8.32 -11.41
C PRO A 287 -10.33 -7.88 -10.03
N ILE A 288 -9.21 -7.17 -9.91
CA ILE A 288 -8.72 -6.66 -8.63
C ILE A 288 -9.63 -5.53 -8.09
N PHE A 289 -10.16 -4.68 -8.95
CA PHE A 289 -11.17 -3.70 -8.55
C PHE A 289 -12.42 -4.37 -8.00
N ALA A 290 -12.92 -5.41 -8.67
CA ALA A 290 -14.08 -6.18 -8.20
C ALA A 290 -13.82 -6.83 -6.83
N LEU A 291 -12.66 -7.46 -6.65
CA LEU A 291 -12.21 -7.95 -5.34
C LEU A 291 -12.15 -6.81 -4.31
N GLY A 292 -11.58 -5.68 -4.68
CA GLY A 292 -11.48 -4.49 -3.83
C GLY A 292 -12.84 -4.00 -3.34
N VAL A 293 -13.85 -3.95 -4.22
CA VAL A 293 -15.24 -3.60 -3.88
C VAL A 293 -15.83 -4.63 -2.93
N ALA A 294 -15.69 -5.92 -3.23
CA ALA A 294 -16.21 -7.00 -2.39
C ALA A 294 -15.61 -6.96 -0.97
N LEU A 295 -14.30 -6.77 -0.84
CA LEU A 295 -13.61 -6.60 0.43
C LEU A 295 -14.09 -5.35 1.19
N ALA A 296 -14.30 -4.21 0.51
CA ALA A 296 -14.81 -2.99 1.12
C ALA A 296 -16.25 -3.16 1.64
N LEU A 297 -17.11 -3.84 0.89
CA LEU A 297 -18.48 -4.16 1.29
C LEU A 297 -18.51 -5.15 2.46
N LEU A 298 -17.65 -6.17 2.46
CA LEU A 298 -17.50 -7.10 3.57
C LEU A 298 -17.02 -6.37 4.83
N TYR A 299 -16.02 -5.50 4.70
CA TYR A 299 -15.58 -4.66 5.83
C TYR A 299 -16.69 -3.77 6.37
N ARG A 300 -17.44 -3.11 5.47
CA ARG A 300 -18.58 -2.28 5.86
C ARG A 300 -19.60 -3.05 6.69
N SER A 301 -19.93 -4.27 6.30
CA SER A 301 -20.96 -5.08 6.96
C SER A 301 -20.48 -5.70 8.29
N THR A 302 -19.22 -6.12 8.35
CA THR A 302 -18.67 -6.84 9.50
C THR A 302 -17.89 -5.95 10.47
N ARG A 303 -17.31 -4.86 9.98
CA ARG A 303 -16.33 -4.02 10.70
C ARG A 303 -15.18 -4.85 11.29
N SER A 304 -14.77 -5.91 10.59
CA SER A 304 -13.75 -6.86 10.99
C SER A 304 -12.65 -6.97 9.94
N LEU A 305 -11.43 -6.57 10.31
CA LEU A 305 -10.26 -6.82 9.46
C LEU A 305 -9.99 -8.31 9.30
N ALA A 306 -10.23 -9.12 10.34
CA ALA A 306 -10.06 -10.56 10.26
C ALA A 306 -10.97 -11.20 9.19
N ALA A 307 -12.18 -10.68 8.98
CA ALA A 307 -13.06 -11.16 7.92
C ALA A 307 -12.52 -10.82 6.53
N THR A 308 -12.03 -9.60 6.33
CA THR A 308 -11.48 -9.20 5.03
C THR A 308 -10.12 -9.84 4.75
N ILE A 309 -9.27 -10.00 5.76
CA ILE A 309 -8.02 -10.76 5.64
C ILE A 309 -8.30 -12.21 5.23
N ALA A 310 -9.28 -12.87 5.87
CA ALA A 310 -9.65 -14.25 5.53
C ALA A 310 -10.24 -14.36 4.11
N MET A 311 -11.06 -13.40 3.69
CA MET A 311 -11.59 -13.37 2.32
C MET A 311 -10.48 -13.16 1.30
N HIS A 312 -9.56 -12.23 1.52
CA HIS A 312 -8.44 -11.94 0.64
C HIS A 312 -7.48 -13.14 0.57
N ALA A 313 -7.09 -13.70 1.72
CA ALA A 313 -6.26 -14.90 1.77
C ALA A 313 -6.92 -16.09 1.05
N GLY A 314 -8.23 -16.29 1.24
CA GLY A 314 -8.99 -17.33 0.55
C GLY A 314 -9.06 -17.12 -0.96
N PHE A 315 -9.28 -15.89 -1.42
CA PHE A 315 -9.22 -15.51 -2.83
C PHE A 315 -7.86 -15.85 -3.45
N ASN A 316 -6.78 -15.41 -2.80
CA ASN A 316 -5.41 -15.66 -3.25
C ASN A 316 -5.09 -17.17 -3.20
N ALA A 317 -5.58 -17.90 -2.18
CA ALA A 317 -5.38 -19.34 -2.08
C ALA A 317 -5.96 -20.10 -3.29
N ILE A 318 -7.17 -19.73 -3.74
CA ILE A 318 -7.78 -20.32 -4.93
C ILE A 318 -6.91 -20.01 -6.16
N SER A 319 -6.55 -18.75 -6.38
CA SER A 319 -5.77 -18.30 -7.53
C SER A 319 -4.38 -18.95 -7.58
N VAL A 320 -3.64 -18.92 -6.46
CA VAL A 320 -2.28 -19.51 -6.35
C VAL A 320 -2.34 -21.02 -6.53
N THR A 321 -3.35 -21.71 -5.96
CA THR A 321 -3.50 -23.16 -6.14
C THR A 321 -3.69 -23.52 -7.60
N ILE A 322 -4.57 -22.81 -8.31
CA ILE A 322 -4.81 -23.03 -9.75
C ILE A 322 -3.50 -22.80 -10.54
N ALA A 323 -2.79 -21.72 -10.26
CA ALA A 323 -1.52 -21.40 -10.94
C ALA A 323 -0.45 -22.47 -10.69
N LEU A 324 -0.28 -22.95 -9.45
CA LEU A 324 0.66 -24.02 -9.13
C LEU A 324 0.28 -25.36 -9.76
N LEU A 325 -1.01 -25.70 -9.84
CA LEU A 325 -1.49 -26.92 -10.51
C LEU A 325 -1.28 -26.84 -12.04
N ALA A 326 -1.46 -25.66 -12.64
CA ALA A 326 -1.16 -25.42 -14.04
C ALA A 326 0.34 -25.55 -14.32
N ARG A 327 1.19 -24.95 -13.45
CA ARG A 327 2.65 -25.12 -13.53
C ARG A 327 3.12 -26.58 -13.50
N GLN A 328 2.43 -27.43 -12.73
CA GLN A 328 2.74 -28.87 -12.64
C GLN A 328 2.15 -29.68 -13.81
N GLY A 329 1.45 -29.04 -14.75
CA GLY A 329 0.80 -29.72 -15.87
C GLY A 329 -0.44 -30.54 -15.47
N ILE A 330 -0.94 -30.37 -14.23
CA ILE A 330 -2.14 -31.06 -13.73
C ILE A 330 -3.41 -30.40 -14.30
N LEU A 331 -3.36 -29.09 -14.52
CA LEU A 331 -4.41 -28.32 -15.18
C LEU A 331 -3.86 -27.71 -16.47
N SER A 332 -4.59 -27.90 -17.58
CA SER A 332 -4.38 -27.16 -18.82
C SER A 332 -5.25 -25.91 -18.79
N LEU A 333 -4.64 -24.74 -18.63
CA LEU A 333 -5.36 -23.48 -18.82
C LEU A 333 -5.48 -23.21 -20.33
N PRO A 334 -6.62 -22.71 -20.82
CA PRO A 334 -6.73 -22.26 -22.20
C PRO A 334 -5.72 -21.13 -22.43
N THR A 335 -4.90 -21.29 -23.47
CA THR A 335 -3.92 -20.28 -23.93
C THR A 335 -4.63 -19.18 -24.67
#